data_ebdd9feae588c78e53a71966eb743d17
#
_entry.id   ebdd9feae588c78e53a71966eb743d17
#
_cell.length_a   1.000
_cell.length_b   1.000
_cell.length_c   1.000
_cell.angle_alpha   90.00
_cell.angle_beta   90.00
_cell.angle_gamma   90.00
#
_symmetry.space_group_name_H-M   'P 1'
#
loop_
_entity.id
_entity.type
_entity.pdbx_description
1 polymer ?
#
loop_
_entity_poly.entity_id
_entity_poly.type
_entity_poly.pdbx_seq_one_letter_code
_entity_poly.pdbx_strand_id
1 'polypeptide(L)'
;MKKRGKRWKLTAEILLTAAVCLAGIWQNTKETAESVNQVEKKEDDQEDKKIAITFDDGPDAVFTPALLDGLKQRNVKASFFVIGQEAEKYPELIQRMKEEGHLIGNHTYHHVELTRVDAQTEQKEIEMTNEVLEQITGERPVFLRPPYGSWREEILQDMEMLPVKWNIDPLDWCTKSTGDIVRKVVTQAEENGIILLHDCYGPSVEAGLQIIDTLTEAGYRFVTVDELIMD
;
A
#
# COMPACT_ATOMS: atom_id res chain seq x y z
N MET A 1 85.84 -5.19 -11.88
CA MET A 1 84.50 -5.60 -12.41
C MET A 1 83.62 -6.26 -11.32
N LYS A 2 83.17 -5.58 -10.29
CA LYS A 2 82.36 -6.22 -9.19
C LYS A 2 81.25 -5.32 -8.62
N LYS A 3 80.75 -4.27 -9.30
CA LYS A 3 79.71 -3.36 -8.79
C LYS A 3 78.39 -3.43 -9.54
N ARG A 4 78.25 -4.18 -10.65
CA ARG A 4 76.99 -4.24 -11.43
C ARG A 4 75.95 -5.26 -10.91
N GLY A 5 76.38 -6.33 -10.19
CA GLY A 5 75.45 -7.37 -9.73
C GLY A 5 74.55 -6.97 -8.52
N LYS A 6 75.04 -6.03 -7.67
CA LYS A 6 74.32 -5.64 -6.46
C LYS A 6 73.09 -4.70 -6.76
N ARG A 7 73.16 -3.89 -7.80
CA ARG A 7 72.06 -2.97 -8.19
C ARG A 7 70.85 -3.69 -8.83
N TRP A 8 71.12 -4.79 -9.56
CA TRP A 8 70.09 -5.61 -10.19
C TRP A 8 69.26 -6.44 -9.17
N LYS A 9 69.93 -6.95 -8.12
CA LYS A 9 69.22 -7.67 -7.07
C LYS A 9 68.27 -6.74 -6.25
N LEU A 10 68.74 -5.53 -5.95
CA LEU A 10 67.93 -4.55 -5.21
C LEU A 10 66.70 -4.08 -5.99
N THR A 11 66.80 -3.90 -7.30
CA THR A 11 65.66 -3.52 -8.16
C THR A 11 64.66 -4.64 -8.35
N ALA A 12 65.11 -5.90 -8.39
CA ALA A 12 64.24 -7.06 -8.48
C ALA A 12 63.46 -7.30 -7.18
N GLU A 13 64.07 -7.10 -6.01
CA GLU A 13 63.39 -7.20 -4.70
C GLU A 13 62.35 -6.08 -4.50
N ILE A 14 62.63 -4.84 -4.91
CA ILE A 14 61.70 -3.71 -4.84
C ILE A 14 60.50 -3.94 -5.77
N LEU A 15 60.73 -4.47 -6.98
CA LEU A 15 59.63 -4.79 -7.91
C LEU A 15 58.76 -5.96 -7.42
N LEU A 16 59.35 -6.96 -6.76
CA LEU A 16 58.60 -8.08 -6.21
C LEU A 16 57.77 -7.68 -5.00
N THR A 17 58.28 -6.83 -4.11
CA THR A 17 57.54 -6.30 -2.97
C THR A 17 56.40 -5.37 -3.41
N ALA A 18 56.61 -4.53 -4.44
CA ALA A 18 55.57 -3.70 -5.02
C ALA A 18 54.42 -4.52 -5.65
N ALA A 19 54.76 -5.61 -6.37
CA ALA A 19 53.79 -6.52 -6.97
C ALA A 19 52.96 -7.27 -5.91
N VAL A 20 53.55 -7.68 -4.80
CA VAL A 20 52.86 -8.35 -3.68
C VAL A 20 51.94 -7.36 -2.96
N CYS A 21 52.37 -6.11 -2.75
CA CYS A 21 51.50 -5.06 -2.15
C CYS A 21 50.32 -4.69 -3.06
N LEU A 22 50.53 -4.58 -4.37
CA LEU A 22 49.46 -4.30 -5.33
C LEU A 22 48.47 -5.47 -5.45
N ALA A 23 48.95 -6.72 -5.41
CA ALA A 23 48.07 -7.88 -5.38
C ALA A 23 47.23 -7.96 -4.08
N GLY A 24 47.83 -7.64 -2.92
CA GLY A 24 47.12 -7.57 -1.64
C GLY A 24 46.07 -6.47 -1.60
N ILE A 25 46.37 -5.29 -2.16
CA ILE A 25 45.38 -4.20 -2.28
C ILE A 25 44.23 -4.61 -3.22
N TRP A 26 44.55 -5.27 -4.34
CA TRP A 26 43.53 -5.70 -5.31
C TRP A 26 42.65 -6.84 -4.77
N GLN A 27 43.17 -7.76 -3.98
CA GLN A 27 42.40 -8.78 -3.28
C GLN A 27 41.49 -8.16 -2.22
N ASN A 28 42.00 -7.23 -1.40
CA ASN A 28 41.24 -6.57 -0.36
C ASN A 28 40.10 -5.71 -0.94
N THR A 29 40.31 -5.04 -2.09
CA THR A 29 39.26 -4.30 -2.79
C THR A 29 38.19 -5.19 -3.43
N LYS A 30 38.58 -6.41 -3.89
CA LYS A 30 37.60 -7.40 -4.37
C LYS A 30 36.73 -7.96 -3.24
N GLU A 31 37.35 -8.35 -2.12
CA GLU A 31 36.63 -8.88 -0.96
C GLU A 31 35.69 -7.84 -0.36
N THR A 32 36.07 -6.54 -0.32
CA THR A 32 35.19 -5.45 0.10
C THR A 32 34.06 -5.21 -0.91
N ALA A 33 34.33 -5.27 -2.21
CA ALA A 33 33.30 -5.11 -3.24
C ALA A 33 32.31 -6.30 -3.24
N GLU A 34 32.79 -7.54 -3.04
CA GLU A 34 31.91 -8.71 -2.92
C GLU A 34 31.08 -8.69 -1.63
N SER A 35 31.63 -8.22 -0.51
CA SER A 35 30.89 -8.08 0.74
C SER A 35 29.85 -6.97 0.68
N VAL A 36 30.13 -5.85 0.03
CA VAL A 36 29.15 -4.76 -0.21
C VAL A 36 28.02 -5.26 -1.13
N ASN A 37 28.33 -5.94 -2.23
CA ASN A 37 27.34 -6.53 -3.11
C ASN A 37 26.51 -7.64 -2.44
N GLN A 38 27.06 -8.39 -1.48
CA GLN A 38 26.31 -9.39 -0.70
C GLN A 38 25.42 -8.74 0.37
N VAL A 39 25.81 -7.59 0.91
CA VAL A 39 24.98 -6.83 1.85
C VAL A 39 23.82 -6.16 1.08
N GLU A 40 24.10 -5.48 -0.04
CA GLU A 40 23.07 -4.90 -0.90
C GLU A 40 22.09 -5.97 -1.44
N LYS A 41 22.57 -7.17 -1.81
CA LYS A 41 21.73 -8.26 -2.28
C LYS A 41 20.93 -8.94 -1.17
N LYS A 42 21.37 -8.86 0.10
CA LYS A 42 20.60 -9.37 1.24
C LYS A 42 19.51 -8.41 1.70
N GLU A 43 19.66 -7.09 1.49
CA GLU A 43 18.63 -6.10 1.76
C GLU A 43 17.50 -6.14 0.70
N ASP A 44 17.81 -6.57 -0.55
CA ASP A 44 16.84 -6.63 -1.66
C ASP A 44 16.07 -7.98 -1.74
N ASP A 45 16.47 -9.00 -0.98
CA ASP A 45 15.82 -10.33 -0.95
C ASP A 45 14.85 -10.52 0.24
N GLN A 46 14.65 -9.50 1.08
CA GLN A 46 13.58 -9.53 2.07
C GLN A 46 12.32 -9.01 1.39
N GLU A 47 11.55 -9.92 0.79
CA GLU A 47 10.25 -9.64 0.20
C GLU A 47 9.40 -8.91 1.25
N ASP A 48 9.14 -7.61 1.02
CA ASP A 48 8.35 -6.78 1.91
C ASP A 48 6.96 -7.41 2.08
N LYS A 49 6.54 -7.62 3.32
CA LYS A 49 5.20 -8.12 3.60
C LYS A 49 4.18 -7.10 3.13
N LYS A 50 3.47 -7.39 2.05
CA LYS A 50 2.44 -6.49 1.52
C LYS A 50 1.19 -6.55 2.40
N ILE A 51 0.54 -5.39 2.59
CA ILE A 51 -0.75 -5.27 3.27
C ILE A 51 -1.52 -4.09 2.67
N ALA A 52 -2.84 -4.20 2.54
CA ALA A 52 -3.69 -3.11 2.08
C ALA A 52 -4.47 -2.49 3.24
N ILE A 53 -4.44 -1.16 3.34
CA ILE A 53 -5.35 -0.42 4.22
C ILE A 53 -6.47 0.18 3.39
N THR A 54 -7.71 -0.06 3.79
CA THR A 54 -8.89 0.36 3.04
C THR A 54 -9.86 1.11 3.92
N PHE A 55 -10.58 2.07 3.32
CA PHE A 55 -11.53 2.94 4.00
C PHE A 55 -12.85 2.93 3.24
N ASP A 56 -13.95 2.69 3.97
CA ASP A 56 -15.30 2.65 3.45
C ASP A 56 -16.11 3.89 3.92
N ASP A 57 -17.27 4.11 3.30
CA ASP A 57 -18.32 5.08 3.64
C ASP A 57 -18.03 6.56 3.34
N GLY A 58 -16.80 6.94 3.03
CA GLY A 58 -16.45 8.32 2.67
C GLY A 58 -16.93 8.75 1.27
N PRO A 59 -16.54 9.99 0.88
CA PRO A 59 -15.76 10.94 1.66
C PRO A 59 -16.56 11.71 2.71
N ASP A 60 -15.90 12.08 3.83
CA ASP A 60 -16.41 12.99 4.85
C ASP A 60 -15.69 14.33 4.79
N ALA A 61 -16.42 15.43 4.98
CA ALA A 61 -15.89 16.79 4.86
C ALA A 61 -14.78 17.15 5.86
N VAL A 62 -14.71 16.47 7.01
CA VAL A 62 -13.81 16.78 8.11
C VAL A 62 -12.69 15.73 8.22
N PHE A 63 -13.05 14.47 8.17
CA PHE A 63 -12.13 13.38 8.47
C PHE A 63 -11.34 12.90 7.27
N THR A 64 -11.95 12.83 6.08
CA THR A 64 -11.24 12.41 4.86
C THR A 64 -10.08 13.33 4.49
N PRO A 65 -10.19 14.69 4.54
CA PRO A 65 -9.02 15.56 4.32
C PRO A 65 -7.87 15.31 5.28
N ALA A 66 -8.17 15.10 6.56
CA ALA A 66 -7.15 14.82 7.58
C ALA A 66 -6.45 13.46 7.34
N LEU A 67 -7.21 12.45 6.90
CA LEU A 67 -6.66 11.16 6.51
C LEU A 67 -5.72 11.29 5.31
N LEU A 68 -6.15 11.97 4.25
CA LEU A 68 -5.33 12.20 3.05
C LEU A 68 -4.02 12.93 3.37
N ASP A 69 -4.08 13.96 4.23
CA ASP A 69 -2.88 14.66 4.70
C ASP A 69 -1.91 13.70 5.43
N GLY A 70 -2.46 12.85 6.29
CA GLY A 70 -1.69 11.86 7.04
C GLY A 70 -1.07 10.77 6.17
N LEU A 71 -1.80 10.27 5.17
CA LEU A 71 -1.31 9.31 4.17
C LEU A 71 -0.18 9.91 3.32
N LYS A 72 -0.36 11.14 2.87
CA LYS A 72 0.63 11.88 2.09
C LYS A 72 1.94 12.08 2.86
N GLN A 73 1.86 12.47 4.14
CA GLN A 73 3.04 12.64 5.00
C GLN A 73 3.85 11.33 5.16
N ARG A 74 3.18 10.18 5.09
CA ARG A 74 3.79 8.85 5.21
C ARG A 74 4.17 8.22 3.88
N ASN A 75 3.84 8.90 2.76
CA ASN A 75 3.99 8.37 1.40
C ASN A 75 3.31 7.00 1.22
N VAL A 76 2.14 6.82 1.83
CA VAL A 76 1.34 5.59 1.76
C VAL A 76 0.14 5.80 0.86
N LYS A 77 -0.15 4.78 0.03
CA LYS A 77 -1.38 4.71 -0.77
C LYS A 77 -2.39 3.78 -0.08
N ALA A 78 -3.66 4.13 -0.18
CA ALA A 78 -4.78 3.38 0.38
C ALA A 78 -5.83 3.13 -0.69
N SER A 79 -6.81 2.29 -0.38
CA SER A 79 -7.99 2.09 -1.23
C SER A 79 -9.23 2.62 -0.53
N PHE A 80 -10.00 3.43 -1.24
CA PHE A 80 -11.22 4.05 -0.74
C PHE A 80 -12.42 3.46 -1.48
N PHE A 81 -13.36 2.87 -0.75
CA PHE A 81 -14.63 2.42 -1.29
C PHE A 81 -15.71 3.43 -0.89
N VAL A 82 -16.07 4.27 -1.85
CA VAL A 82 -16.84 5.48 -1.56
C VAL A 82 -18.33 5.32 -1.85
N ILE A 83 -19.16 5.90 -1.00
CA ILE A 83 -20.61 6.01 -1.21
C ILE A 83 -20.86 7.06 -2.30
N GLY A 84 -21.63 6.70 -3.34
CA GLY A 84 -21.85 7.57 -4.50
C GLY A 84 -22.43 8.93 -4.13
N GLN A 85 -23.44 8.99 -3.24
CA GLN A 85 -24.01 10.26 -2.79
C GLN A 85 -23.03 11.14 -2.00
N GLU A 86 -22.03 10.56 -1.32
CA GLU A 86 -20.99 11.34 -0.63
C GLU A 86 -19.92 11.81 -1.63
N ALA A 87 -19.59 10.99 -2.62
CA ALA A 87 -18.70 11.39 -3.72
C ALA A 87 -19.29 12.57 -4.51
N GLU A 88 -20.59 12.58 -4.77
CA GLU A 88 -21.29 13.69 -5.45
C GLU A 88 -21.29 15.00 -4.63
N LYS A 89 -21.33 14.90 -3.30
CA LYS A 89 -21.24 16.07 -2.40
C LYS A 89 -19.85 16.67 -2.30
N TYR A 90 -18.80 15.84 -2.41
CA TYR A 90 -17.40 16.25 -2.19
C TYR A 90 -16.50 15.79 -3.35
N PRO A 91 -16.81 16.20 -4.60
CA PRO A 91 -16.06 15.77 -5.78
C PRO A 91 -14.58 16.15 -5.72
N GLU A 92 -14.24 17.25 -5.03
CA GLU A 92 -12.85 17.69 -4.84
C GLU A 92 -12.03 16.70 -4.01
N LEU A 93 -12.66 15.98 -3.07
CA LEU A 93 -11.97 14.96 -2.28
C LEU A 93 -11.70 13.70 -3.11
N ILE A 94 -12.65 13.29 -3.95
CA ILE A 94 -12.48 12.19 -4.90
C ILE A 94 -11.36 12.51 -5.90
N GLN A 95 -11.38 13.75 -6.46
CA GLN A 95 -10.31 14.18 -7.36
C GLN A 95 -8.94 14.17 -6.66
N ARG A 96 -8.88 14.64 -5.41
CA ARG A 96 -7.67 14.62 -4.59
C ARG A 96 -7.17 13.18 -4.34
N MET A 97 -8.06 12.23 -4.01
CA MET A 97 -7.70 10.83 -3.85
C MET A 97 -7.02 10.29 -5.11
N LYS A 98 -7.58 10.58 -6.30
CA LYS A 98 -7.01 10.19 -7.59
C LYS A 98 -5.64 10.82 -7.81
N GLU A 99 -5.52 12.14 -7.64
CA GLU A 99 -4.26 12.88 -7.87
C GLU A 99 -3.14 12.43 -6.92
N GLU A 100 -3.50 12.01 -5.71
CA GLU A 100 -2.54 11.46 -4.74
C GLU A 100 -2.27 9.97 -4.96
N GLY A 101 -2.89 9.32 -5.96
CA GLY A 101 -2.61 7.95 -6.39
C GLY A 101 -3.22 6.88 -5.48
N HIS A 102 -4.35 7.17 -4.85
CA HIS A 102 -5.14 6.18 -4.13
C HIS A 102 -6.06 5.43 -5.10
N LEU A 103 -6.40 4.18 -4.77
CA LEU A 103 -7.44 3.44 -5.46
C LEU A 103 -8.81 3.94 -4.99
N ILE A 104 -9.72 4.17 -5.96
CA ILE A 104 -11.11 4.55 -5.69
C ILE A 104 -12.01 3.44 -6.21
N GLY A 105 -12.77 2.83 -5.32
CA GLY A 105 -13.76 1.79 -5.60
C GLY A 105 -15.17 2.24 -5.26
N ASN A 106 -16.13 1.47 -5.73
CA ASN A 106 -17.56 1.69 -5.54
C ASN A 106 -18.04 1.08 -4.22
N HIS A 107 -18.88 1.80 -3.45
CA HIS A 107 -19.56 1.30 -2.24
C HIS A 107 -21.06 1.48 -2.29
N THR A 108 -21.66 1.37 -3.48
CA THR A 108 -23.06 1.69 -3.83
C THR A 108 -23.40 3.18 -3.65
N TYR A 109 -24.56 3.59 -4.15
CA TYR A 109 -24.91 5.02 -4.10
C TYR A 109 -25.50 5.44 -2.75
N HIS A 110 -26.35 4.58 -2.14
CA HIS A 110 -27.01 4.85 -0.85
C HIS A 110 -26.60 3.87 0.25
N HIS A 111 -25.49 3.14 0.11
CA HIS A 111 -25.04 2.13 1.06
C HIS A 111 -26.09 1.05 1.34
N VAL A 112 -26.78 0.56 0.30
CA VAL A 112 -27.79 -0.50 0.44
C VAL A 112 -27.15 -1.89 0.54
N GLU A 113 -27.74 -2.78 1.34
CA GLU A 113 -27.38 -4.20 1.33
C GLU A 113 -27.89 -4.85 0.04
N LEU A 114 -26.99 -5.14 -0.90
CA LEU A 114 -27.32 -5.53 -2.28
C LEU A 114 -28.24 -6.75 -2.37
N THR A 115 -28.08 -7.72 -1.48
CA THR A 115 -28.92 -8.94 -1.47
C THR A 115 -30.33 -8.72 -0.93
N ARG A 116 -30.61 -7.55 -0.30
CA ARG A 116 -31.96 -7.22 0.23
C ARG A 116 -32.81 -6.35 -0.71
N VAL A 117 -32.25 -5.92 -1.81
CA VAL A 117 -32.97 -5.19 -2.86
C VAL A 117 -33.19 -6.10 -4.06
N ASP A 118 -34.09 -5.72 -4.98
CA ASP A 118 -34.24 -6.45 -6.24
C ASP A 118 -33.04 -6.20 -7.19
N ALA A 119 -32.88 -7.06 -8.19
CA ALA A 119 -31.74 -7.04 -9.09
C ALA A 119 -31.61 -5.72 -9.87
N GLN A 120 -32.73 -5.09 -10.23
CA GLN A 120 -32.72 -3.81 -10.94
C GLN A 120 -32.24 -2.67 -10.04
N THR A 121 -32.66 -2.67 -8.78
CA THR A 121 -32.20 -1.72 -7.77
C THR A 121 -30.72 -1.92 -7.47
N GLU A 122 -30.24 -3.18 -7.34
CA GLU A 122 -28.83 -3.50 -7.16
C GLU A 122 -27.95 -2.94 -8.29
N GLN A 123 -28.31 -3.23 -9.53
CA GLN A 123 -27.61 -2.69 -10.71
C GLN A 123 -27.61 -1.17 -10.72
N LYS A 124 -28.76 -0.55 -10.40
CA LYS A 124 -28.89 0.90 -10.38
C LYS A 124 -28.01 1.55 -9.30
N GLU A 125 -27.93 0.98 -8.11
CA GLU A 125 -27.10 1.48 -7.00
C GLU A 125 -25.62 1.48 -7.37
N ILE A 126 -25.17 0.42 -8.04
CA ILE A 126 -23.79 0.30 -8.52
C ILE A 126 -23.54 1.30 -9.66
N GLU A 127 -24.44 1.34 -10.66
CA GLU A 127 -24.27 2.18 -11.84
C GLU A 127 -24.24 3.67 -11.50
N MET A 128 -25.14 4.15 -10.65
CA MET A 128 -25.15 5.55 -10.22
C MET A 128 -23.82 5.97 -9.59
N THR A 129 -23.21 5.13 -8.78
CA THR A 129 -21.88 5.40 -8.20
C THR A 129 -20.80 5.39 -9.26
N ASN A 130 -20.82 4.42 -10.18
CA ASN A 130 -19.87 4.36 -11.28
C ASN A 130 -19.91 5.62 -12.14
N GLU A 131 -21.13 6.09 -12.50
CA GLU A 131 -21.31 7.32 -13.29
C GLU A 131 -20.76 8.55 -12.56
N VAL A 132 -21.02 8.70 -11.26
CA VAL A 132 -20.48 9.80 -10.45
C VAL A 132 -18.95 9.77 -10.44
N LEU A 133 -18.36 8.60 -10.16
CA LEU A 133 -16.91 8.47 -10.09
C LEU A 133 -16.25 8.71 -11.45
N GLU A 134 -16.83 8.20 -12.53
CA GLU A 134 -16.34 8.41 -13.90
C GLU A 134 -16.42 9.89 -14.30
N GLN A 135 -17.49 10.60 -13.93
CA GLN A 135 -17.62 12.04 -14.20
C GLN A 135 -16.56 12.86 -13.47
N ILE A 136 -16.21 12.50 -12.22
CA ILE A 136 -15.23 13.23 -11.42
C ILE A 136 -13.81 12.88 -11.85
N THR A 137 -13.52 11.59 -12.02
CA THR A 137 -12.14 11.09 -12.21
C THR A 137 -11.75 10.90 -13.66
N GLY A 138 -12.73 10.79 -14.57
CA GLY A 138 -12.52 10.38 -15.97
C GLY A 138 -12.26 8.89 -16.14
N GLU A 139 -12.39 8.09 -15.08
CA GLU A 139 -12.16 6.64 -15.08
C GLU A 139 -13.31 5.93 -14.38
N ARG A 140 -13.81 4.86 -15.00
CA ARG A 140 -14.83 4.02 -14.40
C ARG A 140 -14.18 3.08 -13.37
N PRO A 141 -14.71 2.97 -12.14
CA PRO A 141 -14.16 2.05 -11.16
C PRO A 141 -14.36 0.59 -11.58
N VAL A 142 -13.38 -0.24 -11.29
CA VAL A 142 -13.42 -1.70 -11.54
C VAL A 142 -13.75 -2.45 -10.26
N PHE A 143 -13.36 -1.91 -9.12
CA PHE A 143 -13.54 -2.57 -7.82
C PHE A 143 -14.80 -2.08 -7.11
N LEU A 144 -15.53 -3.02 -6.55
CA LEU A 144 -16.69 -2.77 -5.69
C LEU A 144 -16.46 -3.43 -4.33
N ARG A 145 -16.71 -2.70 -3.25
CA ARG A 145 -16.93 -3.33 -1.96
C ARG A 145 -18.42 -3.30 -1.66
N PRO A 146 -19.10 -4.48 -1.67
CA PRO A 146 -20.52 -4.51 -1.35
C PRO A 146 -20.74 -4.14 0.12
N PRO A 147 -21.67 -3.21 0.44
CA PRO A 147 -22.07 -2.97 1.82
C PRO A 147 -22.46 -4.27 2.53
N TYR A 148 -22.03 -4.41 3.79
CA TYR A 148 -22.22 -5.63 4.60
C TYR A 148 -21.60 -6.91 4.02
N GLY A 149 -20.80 -6.81 2.95
CA GLY A 149 -20.06 -7.94 2.35
C GLY A 149 -20.94 -8.97 1.61
N SER A 150 -22.13 -8.57 1.13
CA SER A 150 -23.09 -9.44 0.47
C SER A 150 -23.49 -8.93 -0.92
N TRP A 151 -23.45 -9.79 -1.94
CA TRP A 151 -23.80 -9.44 -3.34
C TRP A 151 -24.35 -10.65 -4.09
N ARG A 152 -24.85 -10.44 -5.32
CA ARG A 152 -25.19 -11.47 -6.30
C ARG A 152 -24.10 -11.54 -7.35
N GLU A 153 -23.47 -12.71 -7.47
CA GLU A 153 -22.32 -12.93 -8.36
C GLU A 153 -22.65 -12.61 -9.83
N GLU A 154 -23.83 -13.03 -10.28
CA GLU A 154 -24.26 -12.85 -11.67
C GLU A 154 -24.34 -11.37 -12.05
N ILE A 155 -24.81 -10.51 -11.11
CA ILE A 155 -24.95 -9.07 -11.38
C ILE A 155 -23.58 -8.42 -11.51
N LEU A 156 -22.63 -8.75 -10.65
CA LEU A 156 -21.28 -8.15 -10.73
C LEU A 156 -20.52 -8.61 -11.97
N GLN A 157 -20.71 -9.86 -12.40
CA GLN A 157 -20.12 -10.37 -13.65
C GLN A 157 -20.68 -9.62 -14.86
N ASP A 158 -22.01 -9.40 -14.93
CA ASP A 158 -22.66 -8.65 -16.00
C ASP A 158 -22.21 -7.17 -16.05
N MET A 159 -21.81 -6.61 -14.91
CA MET A 159 -21.34 -5.23 -14.79
C MET A 159 -19.80 -5.11 -14.89
N GLU A 160 -19.09 -6.22 -15.06
CA GLU A 160 -17.63 -6.27 -15.08
C GLU A 160 -16.97 -5.68 -13.82
N MET A 161 -17.61 -5.86 -12.66
CA MET A 161 -17.12 -5.37 -11.37
C MET A 161 -16.47 -6.50 -10.55
N LEU A 162 -15.35 -6.19 -9.92
CA LEU A 162 -14.60 -7.10 -9.05
C LEU A 162 -14.94 -6.83 -7.58
N PRO A 163 -15.58 -7.79 -6.85
CA PRO A 163 -15.89 -7.61 -5.46
C PRO A 163 -14.64 -7.72 -4.58
N VAL A 164 -14.48 -6.78 -3.65
CA VAL A 164 -13.37 -6.76 -2.70
C VAL A 164 -13.92 -6.93 -1.28
N LYS A 165 -13.47 -7.98 -0.60
CA LYS A 165 -13.70 -8.19 0.84
C LYS A 165 -12.51 -7.73 1.66
N TRP A 166 -12.57 -8.05 2.95
CA TRP A 166 -11.51 -7.83 3.93
C TRP A 166 -11.33 -9.09 4.80
N ASN A 167 -10.19 -9.21 5.41
CA ASN A 167 -9.91 -10.28 6.39
C ASN A 167 -9.49 -9.73 7.76
N ILE A 168 -9.27 -8.41 7.87
CA ILE A 168 -8.95 -7.75 9.13
C ILE A 168 -10.00 -6.68 9.42
N ASP A 169 -10.88 -6.94 10.40
CA ASP A 169 -11.99 -6.06 10.79
C ASP A 169 -11.90 -5.73 12.29
N PRO A 170 -11.44 -4.53 12.67
CA PRO A 170 -11.40 -4.12 14.06
C PRO A 170 -12.77 -3.71 14.61
N LEU A 171 -13.82 -3.62 13.79
CA LEU A 171 -15.14 -3.06 14.15
C LEU A 171 -15.01 -1.61 14.65
N ASP A 172 -14.30 -0.77 13.89
CA ASP A 172 -13.99 0.62 14.24
C ASP A 172 -15.24 1.50 14.35
N TRP A 173 -16.26 1.22 13.54
CA TRP A 173 -17.55 1.90 13.55
C TRP A 173 -18.34 1.75 14.87
N CYS A 174 -18.05 0.71 15.67
CA CYS A 174 -18.74 0.46 16.94
C CYS A 174 -17.91 0.82 18.19
N THR A 175 -16.71 1.38 18.04
CA THR A 175 -15.86 1.81 19.16
C THR A 175 -15.36 3.24 18.99
N LYS A 176 -15.13 3.94 20.11
CA LYS A 176 -14.49 5.26 20.12
C LYS A 176 -13.05 5.21 20.60
N SER A 177 -12.52 4.02 20.82
CA SER A 177 -11.15 3.81 21.33
C SER A 177 -10.17 3.58 20.17
N THR A 178 -9.46 4.60 19.75
CA THR A 178 -8.36 4.53 18.78
C THR A 178 -7.38 3.41 19.14
N GLY A 179 -6.96 3.30 20.41
CA GLY A 179 -6.01 2.28 20.85
C GLY A 179 -6.56 0.84 20.73
N ASP A 180 -7.87 0.63 20.89
CA ASP A 180 -8.48 -0.69 20.71
C ASP A 180 -8.52 -1.09 19.23
N ILE A 181 -8.80 -0.14 18.33
CA ILE A 181 -8.76 -0.34 16.88
C ILE A 181 -7.34 -0.74 16.47
N VAL A 182 -6.33 0.06 16.83
CA VAL A 182 -4.92 -0.21 16.52
C VAL A 182 -4.51 -1.59 17.02
N ARG A 183 -4.77 -1.91 18.30
CA ARG A 183 -4.40 -3.20 18.89
C ARG A 183 -5.01 -4.37 18.12
N LYS A 184 -6.31 -4.31 17.76
CA LYS A 184 -6.99 -5.37 17.04
C LYS A 184 -6.37 -5.59 15.67
N VAL A 185 -6.11 -4.52 14.90
CA VAL A 185 -5.50 -4.63 13.58
C VAL A 185 -4.08 -5.16 13.67
N VAL A 186 -3.23 -4.58 14.52
CA VAL A 186 -1.83 -5.01 14.66
C VAL A 186 -1.70 -6.47 15.11
N THR A 187 -2.63 -6.96 15.95
CA THR A 187 -2.64 -8.37 16.39
C THR A 187 -3.06 -9.33 15.28
N GLN A 188 -3.88 -8.88 14.32
CA GLN A 188 -4.40 -9.70 13.23
C GLN A 188 -3.62 -9.50 11.93
N ALA A 189 -2.66 -8.55 11.89
CA ALA A 189 -1.91 -8.22 10.70
C ALA A 189 -1.15 -9.44 10.18
N GLU A 190 -1.36 -9.74 8.92
CA GLU A 190 -0.71 -10.83 8.18
C GLU A 190 -0.36 -10.34 6.77
N GLU A 191 0.57 -11.02 6.13
CA GLU A 191 0.93 -10.75 4.75
C GLU A 191 -0.28 -10.94 3.82
N ASN A 192 -0.44 -10.04 2.86
CA ASN A 192 -1.59 -9.96 1.95
C ASN A 192 -2.94 -9.69 2.67
N GLY A 193 -2.89 -9.18 3.90
CA GLY A 193 -4.07 -8.75 4.63
C GLY A 193 -4.74 -7.52 4.00
N ILE A 194 -6.07 -7.46 4.08
CA ILE A 194 -6.88 -6.31 3.70
C ILE A 194 -7.60 -5.81 4.95
N ILE A 195 -7.21 -4.62 5.41
CA ILE A 195 -7.74 -3.99 6.61
C ILE A 195 -8.95 -3.15 6.24
N LEU A 196 -10.08 -3.36 6.93
CA LEU A 196 -11.27 -2.53 6.82
C LEU A 196 -11.25 -1.46 7.92
N LEU A 197 -11.39 -0.21 7.51
CA LEU A 197 -11.67 0.95 8.35
C LEU A 197 -12.71 1.84 7.66
N HIS A 198 -13.15 2.91 8.36
CA HIS A 198 -14.07 3.89 7.81
C HIS A 198 -13.49 5.30 7.99
N ASP A 199 -13.51 6.14 6.94
CA ASP A 199 -12.95 7.50 6.98
C ASP A 199 -13.95 8.57 7.42
N CYS A 200 -15.16 8.18 7.79
CA CYS A 200 -16.19 9.04 8.34
C CYS A 200 -16.18 9.14 9.89
N TYR A 201 -15.22 8.52 10.57
CA TYR A 201 -15.07 8.57 12.03
C TYR A 201 -13.67 9.02 12.46
N GLY A 202 -13.59 10.06 13.30
CA GLY A 202 -12.31 10.58 13.80
C GLY A 202 -11.40 9.53 14.46
N PRO A 203 -11.89 8.68 15.39
CA PRO A 203 -11.09 7.61 15.99
C PRO A 203 -10.56 6.59 14.98
N SER A 204 -11.30 6.29 13.89
CA SER A 204 -10.87 5.39 12.82
C SER A 204 -9.73 5.99 12.00
N VAL A 205 -9.84 7.26 11.65
CA VAL A 205 -8.79 7.99 10.92
C VAL A 205 -7.52 8.08 11.75
N GLU A 206 -7.61 8.44 13.02
CA GLU A 206 -6.48 8.47 13.93
C GLU A 206 -5.84 7.07 14.07
N ALA A 207 -6.67 6.03 14.21
CA ALA A 207 -6.20 4.65 14.30
C ALA A 207 -5.52 4.20 13.00
N GLY A 208 -6.08 4.52 11.84
CA GLY A 208 -5.51 4.18 10.53
C GLY A 208 -4.08 4.72 10.38
N LEU A 209 -3.84 5.97 10.77
CA LEU A 209 -2.51 6.58 10.72
C LEU A 209 -1.53 5.92 11.71
N GLN A 210 -1.97 5.57 12.92
CA GLN A 210 -1.14 4.86 13.90
C GLN A 210 -0.86 3.41 13.48
N ILE A 211 -1.82 2.72 12.82
CA ILE A 211 -1.65 1.38 12.25
C ILE A 211 -0.55 1.41 11.18
N ILE A 212 -0.60 2.41 10.29
CA ILE A 212 0.41 2.58 9.24
C ILE A 212 1.80 2.72 9.86
N ASP A 213 1.97 3.61 10.84
CA ASP A 213 3.26 3.81 11.50
C ASP A 213 3.76 2.49 12.14
N THR A 214 2.89 1.82 12.91
CA THR A 214 3.23 0.59 13.64
C THR A 214 3.59 -0.57 12.70
N LEU A 215 2.81 -0.79 11.65
CA LEU A 215 3.05 -1.91 10.72
C LEU A 215 4.23 -1.63 9.78
N THR A 216 4.49 -0.37 9.41
CA THR A 216 5.69 0.01 8.66
C THR A 216 6.96 -0.28 9.49
N GLU A 217 6.95 0.06 10.78
CA GLU A 217 8.05 -0.30 11.71
C GLU A 217 8.22 -1.82 11.86
N ALA A 218 7.12 -2.59 11.69
CA ALA A 218 7.13 -4.06 11.71
C ALA A 218 7.50 -4.71 10.36
N GLY A 219 7.88 -3.91 9.35
CA GLY A 219 8.35 -4.39 8.04
C GLY A 219 7.22 -4.67 7.04
N TYR A 220 6.03 -4.11 7.23
CA TYR A 220 4.96 -4.16 6.23
C TYR A 220 5.09 -2.99 5.25
N ARG A 221 4.83 -3.28 3.97
CA ARG A 221 4.67 -2.30 2.91
C ARG A 221 3.20 -2.17 2.54
N PHE A 222 2.66 -0.96 2.69
CA PHE A 222 1.29 -0.67 2.30
C PHE A 222 1.17 -0.53 0.79
N VAL A 223 0.19 -1.22 0.22
CA VAL A 223 -0.15 -1.22 -1.20
C VAL A 223 -1.65 -1.00 -1.39
N THR A 224 -2.07 -0.62 -2.58
CA THR A 224 -3.49 -0.58 -2.94
C THR A 224 -4.04 -1.99 -3.20
N VAL A 225 -5.35 -2.15 -3.18
CA VAL A 225 -5.98 -3.48 -3.33
C VAL A 225 -5.67 -4.10 -4.69
N ASP A 226 -5.61 -3.31 -5.76
CA ASP A 226 -5.24 -3.78 -7.09
C ASP A 226 -3.81 -4.31 -7.14
N GLU A 227 -2.86 -3.60 -6.53
CA GLU A 227 -1.48 -4.08 -6.39
C GLU A 227 -1.37 -5.37 -5.56
N LEU A 228 -2.31 -5.59 -4.61
CA LEU A 228 -2.32 -6.79 -3.78
C LEU A 228 -2.93 -8.01 -4.49
N ILE A 229 -3.94 -7.80 -5.33
CA ILE A 229 -4.72 -8.88 -5.96
C ILE A 229 -4.17 -9.26 -7.34
N MET A 230 -3.53 -8.32 -8.06
CA MET A 230 -3.09 -8.52 -9.44
C MET A 230 -1.60 -8.92 -9.58
N ASP A 231 -0.82 -8.87 -8.49
CA ASP A 231 0.55 -9.41 -8.46
C ASP A 231 0.52 -10.93 -8.19
#